data_541ad296593d9fc04e617d95eb64b49d
#
_entry.id   541ad296593d9fc04e617d95eb64b49d
#
_cell.length_a   1.000
_cell.length_b   1.000
_cell.length_c   1.000
_cell.angle_alpha   90.00
_cell.angle_beta   90.00
_cell.angle_gamma   90.00
#
_symmetry.space_group_name_H-M   'P 1'
#
loop_
_entity.id
_entity.type
_entity.pdbx_description
1 polymer ?
#
loop_
_entity_poly.entity_id
_entity_poly.type
_entity_poly.pdbx_seq_one_letter_code
_entity_poly.pdbx_strand_id
1 'polypeptide(L)'
;MVYTRKDVSTLTRSERRRFVNALLEVKRRGEYDEFVRVHMHYYAPDGETGLRAAHMTPSFLPWHRKFLLDLERALRRVDDSVTVPYWDWTRERSRAAVPWTDDLLGGTGRRSDRQVMTGPFAFRNGAWTIREGVTDTRYLMRDLSRSADPITLPTSKDVQAALADPVYDTSPWNSTSARGFRNRIEGWGTGRPPGSWRTHNRVHRWVGGHMVGGASVNDPVFWLHHAFVDLLWTRWQQRHRGARYLPAKPLARGDAQRGRVVARQEKLPPWNVTPQELEDHGRIYRYA
;
A
#
# COMPACT_ATOMS: atom_id res chain seq x y z
N MET A 1 24.39 2.67 2.48
CA MET A 1 24.35 1.89 1.21
C MET A 1 22.93 1.97 0.67
N VAL A 2 22.76 2.31 -0.62
CA VAL A 2 21.45 2.34 -1.30
C VAL A 2 21.07 0.89 -1.62
N TYR A 3 19.91 0.43 -1.18
CA TYR A 3 19.43 -0.92 -1.44
C TYR A 3 18.44 -0.96 -2.63
N THR A 4 18.11 -2.16 -3.10
CA THR A 4 17.29 -2.35 -4.30
C THR A 4 16.03 -3.14 -3.97
N ARG A 5 14.86 -2.56 -4.26
CA ARG A 5 13.58 -3.25 -4.27
C ARG A 5 13.39 -3.94 -5.61
N LYS A 6 13.18 -5.25 -5.59
CA LYS A 6 13.04 -6.10 -6.77
C LYS A 6 11.59 -6.41 -7.10
N ASP A 7 11.33 -6.71 -8.38
CA ASP A 7 10.08 -7.37 -8.75
C ASP A 7 10.00 -8.73 -8.03
N VAL A 8 8.85 -9.01 -7.41
CA VAL A 8 8.63 -10.26 -6.68
C VAL A 8 8.81 -11.50 -7.56
N SER A 9 8.51 -11.39 -8.86
CA SER A 9 8.68 -12.47 -9.83
C SER A 9 10.14 -12.83 -10.09
N THR A 10 11.07 -11.91 -9.82
CA THR A 10 12.52 -12.12 -10.03
C THR A 10 13.25 -12.62 -8.78
N LEU A 11 12.56 -12.73 -7.65
CA LEU A 11 13.19 -13.21 -6.42
C LEU A 11 13.56 -14.70 -6.52
N THR A 12 14.78 -15.02 -6.15
CA THR A 12 15.23 -16.39 -5.94
C THR A 12 14.50 -17.03 -4.75
N ARG A 13 14.48 -18.35 -4.68
CA ARG A 13 13.93 -19.07 -3.51
C ARG A 13 14.59 -18.64 -2.18
N SER A 14 15.88 -18.37 -2.19
CA SER A 14 16.60 -17.90 -1.01
C SER A 14 16.12 -16.50 -0.58
N GLU A 15 15.94 -15.57 -1.52
CA GLU A 15 15.43 -14.24 -1.22
C GLU A 15 13.99 -14.28 -0.69
N ARG A 16 13.11 -15.09 -1.29
CA ARG A 16 11.74 -15.29 -0.79
C ARG A 16 11.76 -15.80 0.64
N ARG A 17 12.54 -16.85 0.92
CA ARG A 17 12.67 -17.43 2.26
C ARG A 17 13.17 -16.39 3.28
N ARG A 18 14.19 -15.59 2.94
CA ARG A 18 14.70 -14.55 3.84
C ARG A 18 13.64 -13.47 4.12
N PHE A 19 12.95 -13.02 3.08
CA PHE A 19 11.86 -12.04 3.23
C PHE A 19 10.73 -12.57 4.13
N VAL A 20 10.28 -13.81 3.90
CA VAL A 20 9.26 -14.48 4.72
C VAL A 20 9.74 -14.62 6.17
N ASN A 21 10.95 -15.14 6.39
CA ASN A 21 11.49 -15.31 7.74
C ASN A 21 11.61 -13.97 8.50
N ALA A 22 12.03 -12.93 7.81
CA ALA A 22 12.10 -11.58 8.43
C ALA A 22 10.70 -11.08 8.82
N LEU A 23 9.68 -11.25 7.97
CA LEU A 23 8.29 -10.89 8.31
C LEU A 23 7.78 -11.68 9.52
N LEU A 24 8.00 -13.00 9.55
CA LEU A 24 7.58 -13.84 10.66
C LEU A 24 8.29 -13.45 11.97
N GLU A 25 9.56 -13.08 11.90
CA GLU A 25 10.30 -12.64 13.08
C GLU A 25 9.83 -11.27 13.59
N VAL A 26 9.56 -10.30 12.70
CA VAL A 26 8.95 -9.00 13.06
C VAL A 26 7.56 -9.22 13.68
N LYS A 27 6.79 -10.20 13.17
CA LYS A 27 5.50 -10.59 13.76
C LYS A 27 5.66 -11.21 15.14
N ARG A 28 6.60 -12.12 15.30
CA ARG A 28 6.90 -12.80 16.58
C ARG A 28 7.28 -11.79 17.67
N ARG A 29 8.03 -10.74 17.33
CA ARG A 29 8.40 -9.64 18.23
C ARG A 29 7.24 -8.70 18.59
N GLY A 30 6.07 -8.84 17.95
CA GLY A 30 4.93 -7.94 18.11
C GLY A 30 5.05 -6.63 17.32
N GLU A 31 6.20 -6.34 16.73
CA GLU A 31 6.44 -5.11 15.96
C GLU A 31 5.50 -5.01 14.73
N TYR A 32 5.12 -6.15 14.13
CA TYR A 32 4.22 -6.17 12.97
C TYR A 32 2.81 -5.68 13.33
N ASP A 33 2.34 -5.99 14.51
CA ASP A 33 1.00 -5.60 14.96
C ASP A 33 0.90 -4.07 15.20
N GLU A 34 2.02 -3.40 15.50
CA GLU A 34 2.08 -1.93 15.54
C GLU A 34 1.83 -1.31 14.16
N PHE A 35 2.36 -1.90 13.08
CA PHE A 35 2.04 -1.43 11.73
C PHE A 35 0.55 -1.57 11.44
N VAL A 36 -0.10 -2.65 11.86
CA VAL A 36 -1.54 -2.81 11.70
C VAL A 36 -2.30 -1.70 12.45
N ARG A 37 -1.96 -1.45 13.73
CA ARG A 37 -2.58 -0.39 14.54
C ARG A 37 -2.42 0.99 13.93
N VAL A 38 -1.19 1.33 13.52
CA VAL A 38 -0.90 2.62 12.88
C VAL A 38 -1.75 2.80 11.61
N HIS A 39 -1.81 1.80 10.74
CA HIS A 39 -2.61 1.91 9.52
C HIS A 39 -4.12 2.03 9.82
N MET A 40 -4.64 1.25 10.77
CA MET A 40 -6.05 1.33 11.18
C MET A 40 -6.40 2.72 11.72
N HIS A 41 -5.51 3.32 12.52
CA HIS A 41 -5.70 4.66 13.08
C HIS A 41 -5.75 5.74 12.00
N TYR A 42 -4.85 5.70 11.00
CA TYR A 42 -4.75 6.71 9.95
C TYR A 42 -5.53 6.38 8.67
N TYR A 43 -6.21 5.23 8.63
CA TYR A 43 -7.00 4.79 7.48
C TYR A 43 -8.17 5.73 7.19
N ALA A 44 -8.91 6.11 8.21
CA ALA A 44 -10.02 7.06 8.16
C ALA A 44 -9.56 8.47 8.57
N PRO A 45 -10.35 9.51 8.27
CA PRO A 45 -10.12 10.83 8.84
C PRO A 45 -10.10 10.79 10.37
N ASP A 46 -9.25 11.61 10.96
CA ASP A 46 -9.24 11.85 12.41
C ASP A 46 -10.61 12.37 12.89
N GLY A 47 -11.14 11.82 13.99
CA GLY A 47 -12.49 12.12 14.47
C GLY A 47 -12.65 13.55 15.01
N GLU A 48 -11.59 14.17 15.54
CA GLU A 48 -11.64 15.51 16.11
C GLU A 48 -11.34 16.59 15.07
N THR A 49 -10.25 16.41 14.34
CA THR A 49 -9.74 17.42 13.40
C THR A 49 -10.25 17.21 11.98
N GLY A 50 -10.71 16.02 11.64
CA GLY A 50 -11.04 15.61 10.28
C GLY A 50 -9.82 15.50 9.36
N LEU A 51 -8.59 15.49 9.92
CA LEU A 51 -7.35 15.35 9.16
C LEU A 51 -7.30 13.98 8.47
N ARG A 52 -7.01 13.98 7.19
CA ARG A 52 -6.74 12.77 6.41
C ARG A 52 -5.24 12.64 6.18
N ALA A 53 -4.66 11.52 6.60
CA ALA A 53 -3.23 11.30 6.48
C ALA A 53 -2.90 10.20 5.44
N ALA A 54 -3.47 9.01 5.58
CA ALA A 54 -3.09 7.85 4.77
C ALA A 54 -3.92 7.69 3.48
N HIS A 55 -5.22 8.04 3.47
CA HIS A 55 -6.13 7.79 2.34
C HIS A 55 -7.01 9.00 2.02
N MET A 56 -7.52 9.01 0.76
CA MET A 56 -8.40 10.08 0.27
C MET A 56 -7.79 11.48 0.43
N THR A 57 -6.48 11.62 0.23
CA THR A 57 -5.73 12.83 0.56
C THR A 57 -4.45 12.91 -0.26
N PRO A 58 -3.91 14.11 -0.50
CA PRO A 58 -2.61 14.27 -1.16
C PRO A 58 -1.48 13.47 -0.50
N SER A 59 -1.49 13.32 0.82
CA SER A 59 -0.45 12.61 1.55
C SER A 59 -0.45 11.08 1.39
N PHE A 60 -1.41 10.50 0.66
CA PHE A 60 -1.46 9.06 0.39
C PHE A 60 -0.10 8.48 -0.04
N LEU A 61 0.56 9.07 -1.04
CA LEU A 61 1.82 8.54 -1.56
C LEU A 61 3.00 8.72 -0.57
N PRO A 62 3.30 9.91 -0.05
CA PRO A 62 4.40 10.06 0.91
C PRO A 62 4.14 9.32 2.23
N TRP A 63 2.88 9.21 2.69
CA TRP A 63 2.54 8.45 3.88
C TRP A 63 2.92 6.97 3.73
N HIS A 64 2.50 6.32 2.64
CA HIS A 64 2.81 4.92 2.38
C HIS A 64 4.30 4.70 2.06
N ARG A 65 4.98 5.66 1.41
CA ARG A 65 6.45 5.60 1.25
C ARG A 65 7.17 5.55 2.59
N LYS A 66 6.79 6.42 3.53
CA LYS A 66 7.36 6.42 4.87
C LYS A 66 7.05 5.13 5.62
N PHE A 67 5.83 4.66 5.51
CA PHE A 67 5.36 3.42 6.13
C PHE A 67 6.13 2.18 5.62
N LEU A 68 6.35 2.10 4.30
CA LEU A 68 7.22 1.09 3.69
C LEU A 68 8.66 1.14 4.23
N LEU A 69 9.22 2.34 4.36
CA LEU A 69 10.56 2.53 4.90
C LEU A 69 10.68 2.03 6.35
N ASP A 70 9.65 2.22 7.16
CA ASP A 70 9.66 1.77 8.56
C ASP A 70 9.58 0.25 8.66
N LEU A 71 8.72 -0.40 7.86
CA LEU A 71 8.74 -1.86 7.78
C LEU A 71 10.11 -2.36 7.28
N GLU A 72 10.63 -1.77 6.22
CA GLU A 72 11.91 -2.18 5.65
C GLU A 72 13.05 -2.09 6.65
N ARG A 73 13.07 -1.06 7.49
CA ARG A 73 14.00 -0.94 8.62
C ARG A 73 13.80 -2.06 9.64
N ALA A 74 12.56 -2.44 9.95
CA ALA A 74 12.27 -3.56 10.86
C ALA A 74 12.75 -4.89 10.28
N LEU A 75 12.49 -5.15 9.00
CA LEU A 75 12.98 -6.36 8.31
C LEU A 75 14.51 -6.42 8.30
N ARG A 76 15.17 -5.30 7.99
CA ARG A 76 16.63 -5.20 7.90
C ARG A 76 17.33 -5.30 9.26
N ARG A 77 16.65 -5.08 10.37
CA ARG A 77 17.17 -5.43 11.71
C ARG A 77 17.19 -6.94 11.96
N VAL A 78 16.42 -7.70 11.21
CA VAL A 78 16.43 -9.18 11.25
C VAL A 78 17.46 -9.74 10.26
N ASP A 79 17.44 -9.25 9.03
CA ASP A 79 18.37 -9.63 7.95
C ASP A 79 18.61 -8.39 7.07
N ASP A 80 19.81 -7.83 7.09
CA ASP A 80 20.16 -6.58 6.42
C ASP A 80 20.13 -6.67 4.89
N SER A 81 20.10 -7.86 4.34
CA SER A 81 19.95 -8.12 2.92
C SER A 81 18.51 -8.06 2.41
N VAL A 82 17.51 -8.07 3.33
CA VAL A 82 16.09 -8.08 2.97
C VAL A 82 15.62 -6.69 2.60
N THR A 83 14.84 -6.62 1.52
CA THR A 83 14.09 -5.42 1.11
C THR A 83 12.65 -5.80 0.83
N VAL A 84 11.73 -4.83 0.82
CA VAL A 84 10.34 -5.09 0.41
C VAL A 84 10.29 -5.24 -1.12
N PRO A 85 9.93 -6.40 -1.66
CA PRO A 85 9.74 -6.56 -3.10
C PRO A 85 8.46 -5.85 -3.55
N TYR A 86 8.36 -5.52 -4.84
CA TYR A 86 7.11 -5.01 -5.38
C TYR A 86 6.38 -6.07 -6.22
N TRP A 87 5.06 -6.02 -6.22
CA TRP A 87 4.20 -6.84 -7.07
C TRP A 87 3.62 -6.01 -8.21
N ASP A 88 4.13 -6.22 -9.44
CA ASP A 88 3.55 -5.63 -10.65
C ASP A 88 2.26 -6.36 -11.03
N TRP A 89 1.16 -5.96 -10.43
CA TRP A 89 -0.17 -6.52 -10.67
C TRP A 89 -0.73 -6.20 -12.08
N THR A 90 -0.04 -5.44 -12.90
CA THR A 90 -0.39 -5.28 -14.31
C THR A 90 0.13 -6.46 -15.16
N ARG A 91 1.13 -7.18 -14.66
CA ARG A 91 1.77 -8.34 -15.29
C ARG A 91 1.41 -9.64 -14.60
N GLU A 92 1.62 -9.73 -13.30
CA GLU A 92 1.35 -10.90 -12.47
C GLU A 92 -0.12 -10.92 -12.01
N ARG A 93 -1.02 -11.32 -12.92
CA ARG A 93 -2.47 -11.08 -12.83
C ARG A 93 -3.30 -12.30 -12.41
N SER A 94 -2.70 -13.48 -12.33
CA SER A 94 -3.43 -14.71 -12.02
C SER A 94 -3.35 -15.08 -10.54
N ARG A 95 -4.27 -15.95 -10.09
CA ARG A 95 -4.22 -16.55 -8.73
C ARG A 95 -3.04 -17.50 -8.56
N ALA A 96 -2.37 -17.92 -9.63
CA ALA A 96 -1.19 -18.76 -9.65
C ALA A 96 0.11 -17.95 -9.83
N ALA A 97 0.02 -16.61 -9.87
CA ALA A 97 1.19 -15.75 -9.98
C ALA A 97 2.09 -15.88 -8.74
N VAL A 98 3.35 -15.46 -8.90
CA VAL A 98 4.40 -15.63 -7.88
C VAL A 98 4.03 -15.16 -6.47
N PRO A 99 3.33 -14.05 -6.25
CA PRO A 99 2.97 -13.66 -4.88
C PRO A 99 2.21 -14.75 -4.11
N TRP A 100 1.44 -15.60 -4.82
CA TRP A 100 0.52 -16.56 -4.25
C TRP A 100 1.06 -18.00 -4.12
N THR A 101 2.37 -18.18 -4.30
CA THR A 101 3.02 -19.49 -4.13
C THR A 101 3.19 -19.85 -2.66
N ASP A 102 3.26 -21.14 -2.38
CA ASP A 102 3.37 -21.67 -1.01
C ASP A 102 4.73 -21.36 -0.35
N ASP A 103 5.74 -21.00 -1.14
CA ASP A 103 7.05 -20.56 -0.64
C ASP A 103 7.11 -19.03 -0.38
N LEU A 104 6.01 -18.30 -0.63
CA LEU A 104 5.95 -16.86 -0.42
C LEU A 104 4.71 -16.45 0.39
N LEU A 105 3.61 -16.06 -0.24
CA LEU A 105 2.45 -15.54 0.52
C LEU A 105 1.32 -16.56 0.72
N GLY A 106 1.37 -17.70 0.05
CA GLY A 106 0.28 -18.67 0.01
C GLY A 106 -0.89 -18.22 -0.87
N GLY A 107 -1.79 -19.14 -1.16
CA GLY A 107 -2.88 -18.94 -2.11
C GLY A 107 -4.09 -18.18 -1.58
N THR A 108 -5.21 -18.34 -2.29
CA THR A 108 -6.51 -17.81 -1.86
C THR A 108 -7.02 -18.54 -0.60
N GLY A 109 -7.95 -17.92 0.11
CA GLY A 109 -8.62 -18.56 1.23
C GLY A 109 -9.61 -19.63 0.77
N ARG A 110 -9.90 -20.58 1.64
CA ARG A 110 -10.95 -21.59 1.38
C ARG A 110 -12.33 -20.95 1.30
N ARG A 111 -13.23 -21.58 0.54
CA ARG A 111 -14.51 -20.96 0.18
C ARG A 111 -15.43 -20.70 1.39
N SER A 112 -15.38 -21.55 2.42
CA SER A 112 -16.31 -21.48 3.56
C SER A 112 -16.10 -20.26 4.45
N ASP A 113 -14.86 -19.82 4.67
CA ASP A 113 -14.52 -18.77 5.64
C ASP A 113 -13.36 -17.86 5.17
N ARG A 114 -12.88 -18.06 3.94
CA ARG A 114 -11.77 -17.31 3.33
C ARG A 114 -10.42 -17.47 4.04
N GLN A 115 -10.29 -18.45 4.95
CA GLN A 115 -9.03 -18.71 5.64
C GLN A 115 -7.96 -19.15 4.66
N VAL A 116 -6.79 -18.51 4.69
CA VAL A 116 -5.60 -18.92 3.94
C VAL A 116 -5.05 -20.22 4.56
N MET A 117 -5.01 -21.27 3.74
CA MET A 117 -4.67 -22.62 4.18
C MET A 117 -3.26 -23.05 3.79
N THR A 118 -2.57 -22.31 2.91
CA THR A 118 -1.26 -22.68 2.37
C THR A 118 -0.24 -21.56 2.63
N GLY A 119 1.03 -21.91 2.49
CA GLY A 119 2.15 -20.99 2.67
C GLY A 119 2.44 -20.63 4.13
N PRO A 120 3.47 -19.79 4.35
CA PRO A 120 4.01 -19.50 5.69
C PRO A 120 3.04 -18.77 6.61
N PHE A 121 2.07 -18.05 6.05
CA PHE A 121 1.10 -17.22 6.78
C PHE A 121 -0.20 -17.97 7.10
N ALA A 122 -0.28 -19.27 6.79
CA ALA A 122 -1.41 -20.11 7.17
C ALA A 122 -1.47 -20.26 8.70
N PHE A 123 -2.65 -20.03 9.29
CA PHE A 123 -2.87 -20.05 10.75
C PHE A 123 -2.40 -21.37 11.41
N ARG A 124 -2.59 -22.50 10.73
CA ARG A 124 -2.16 -23.82 11.20
C ARG A 124 -0.65 -23.92 11.51
N ASN A 125 0.17 -23.04 10.95
CA ASN A 125 1.61 -23.01 11.20
C ASN A 125 1.97 -22.30 12.51
N GLY A 126 1.01 -21.64 13.18
CA GLY A 126 1.20 -20.97 14.46
C GLY A 126 1.98 -19.64 14.41
N ALA A 127 2.66 -19.36 13.30
CA ALA A 127 3.56 -18.21 13.19
C ALA A 127 2.86 -16.90 12.80
N TRP A 128 1.64 -16.98 12.22
CA TRP A 128 0.89 -15.80 11.78
C TRP A 128 -0.52 -15.80 12.34
N THR A 129 -0.68 -15.12 13.46
CA THR A 129 -1.99 -14.93 14.11
C THR A 129 -2.40 -13.46 13.97
N ILE A 130 -3.64 -13.22 13.54
CA ILE A 130 -4.22 -11.87 13.54
C ILE A 130 -4.53 -11.50 14.99
N ARG A 131 -3.96 -10.41 15.46
CA ARG A 131 -4.13 -9.89 16.83
C ARG A 131 -4.84 -8.55 16.82
N GLU A 132 -4.66 -7.77 15.76
CA GLU A 132 -5.25 -6.47 15.54
C GLU A 132 -6.16 -6.52 14.31
N GLY A 133 -7.40 -6.06 14.42
CA GLY A 133 -8.34 -6.11 13.32
C GLY A 133 -9.71 -5.56 13.71
N VAL A 134 -10.62 -5.54 12.75
CA VAL A 134 -12.03 -5.10 12.94
C VAL A 134 -12.97 -6.24 13.32
N THR A 135 -12.46 -7.47 13.40
CA THR A 135 -13.21 -8.69 13.78
C THR A 135 -12.34 -9.56 14.67
N ASP A 136 -12.98 -10.52 15.37
CA ASP A 136 -12.30 -11.50 16.24
C ASP A 136 -11.58 -12.61 15.45
N THR A 137 -11.52 -12.51 14.12
CA THR A 137 -10.88 -13.49 13.26
C THR A 137 -9.38 -13.52 13.51
N ARG A 138 -8.85 -14.68 13.87
CA ARG A 138 -7.44 -14.88 14.22
C ARG A 138 -6.57 -15.41 13.07
N TYR A 139 -7.14 -15.73 11.95
CA TYR A 139 -6.47 -16.24 10.76
C TYR A 139 -6.52 -15.27 9.60
N LEU A 140 -5.52 -15.33 8.73
CA LEU A 140 -5.48 -14.51 7.51
C LEU A 140 -6.60 -14.92 6.55
N MET A 141 -7.35 -13.95 6.07
CA MET A 141 -8.41 -14.14 5.07
C MET A 141 -8.04 -13.53 3.73
N ARG A 142 -8.31 -14.27 2.65
CA ARG A 142 -8.25 -13.80 1.24
C ARG A 142 -9.41 -14.35 0.43
N ASP A 143 -9.77 -13.63 -0.63
CA ASP A 143 -10.72 -14.09 -1.65
C ASP A 143 -10.26 -13.54 -3.02
N LEU A 144 -9.14 -14.11 -3.52
CA LEU A 144 -8.49 -13.65 -4.75
C LEU A 144 -9.48 -13.62 -5.92
N SER A 145 -9.58 -12.49 -6.58
CA SER A 145 -10.51 -12.14 -7.67
C SER A 145 -11.99 -12.13 -7.29
N ARG A 146 -12.33 -12.21 -5.99
CA ARG A 146 -13.71 -12.18 -5.49
C ARG A 146 -14.59 -13.26 -6.13
N SER A 147 -14.58 -14.45 -5.53
CA SER A 147 -15.24 -15.64 -6.10
C SER A 147 -16.75 -15.47 -6.34
N ALA A 148 -17.44 -14.66 -5.52
CA ALA A 148 -18.88 -14.41 -5.64
C ALA A 148 -19.26 -13.27 -6.61
N ASP A 149 -18.35 -12.33 -6.85
CA ASP A 149 -18.53 -11.18 -7.75
C ASP A 149 -17.15 -10.85 -8.36
N PRO A 150 -16.75 -11.61 -9.40
CA PRO A 150 -15.39 -11.58 -9.94
C PRO A 150 -14.99 -10.20 -10.46
N ILE A 151 -13.84 -9.73 -10.01
CA ILE A 151 -13.20 -8.53 -10.52
C ILE A 151 -11.82 -8.85 -11.09
N THR A 152 -11.36 -8.02 -12.02
CA THR A 152 -10.03 -8.15 -12.63
C THR A 152 -9.05 -7.16 -12.00
N LEU A 153 -7.76 -7.50 -12.00
CA LEU A 153 -6.70 -6.54 -11.66
C LEU A 153 -6.64 -5.39 -12.69
N PRO A 154 -6.14 -4.22 -12.30
CA PRO A 154 -5.92 -3.12 -13.23
C PRO A 154 -4.94 -3.53 -14.34
N THR A 155 -5.05 -2.88 -15.48
CA THR A 155 -4.20 -3.10 -16.65
C THR A 155 -3.07 -2.09 -16.72
N SER A 156 -2.06 -2.36 -17.56
CA SER A 156 -1.02 -1.37 -17.90
C SER A 156 -1.64 -0.09 -18.48
N LYS A 157 -2.77 -0.19 -19.21
CA LYS A 157 -3.49 0.97 -19.75
C LYS A 157 -4.05 1.86 -18.63
N ASP A 158 -4.58 1.26 -17.55
CA ASP A 158 -5.08 2.02 -16.39
C ASP A 158 -3.94 2.77 -15.69
N VAL A 159 -2.79 2.13 -15.54
CA VAL A 159 -1.58 2.75 -14.99
C VAL A 159 -1.06 3.87 -15.88
N GLN A 160 -0.96 3.65 -17.19
CA GLN A 160 -0.50 4.69 -18.11
C GLN A 160 -1.44 5.91 -18.12
N ALA A 161 -2.75 5.71 -18.00
CA ALA A 161 -3.71 6.80 -17.88
C ALA A 161 -3.49 7.64 -16.59
N ALA A 162 -3.10 7.00 -15.48
CA ALA A 162 -2.74 7.72 -14.25
C ALA A 162 -1.41 8.46 -14.41
N LEU A 163 -0.38 7.79 -14.95
CA LEU A 163 0.95 8.37 -15.17
C LEU A 163 0.96 9.53 -16.19
N ALA A 164 -0.05 9.62 -17.04
CA ALA A 164 -0.15 10.71 -18.04
C ALA A 164 -0.58 12.05 -17.44
N ASP A 165 -1.21 12.06 -16.27
CA ASP A 165 -1.64 13.32 -15.64
C ASP A 165 -0.42 14.07 -15.05
N PRO A 166 -0.07 15.26 -15.56
CA PRO A 166 1.13 15.98 -15.11
C PRO A 166 0.95 16.68 -13.76
N VAL A 167 -0.28 16.75 -13.24
CA VAL A 167 -0.59 17.38 -11.97
C VAL A 167 -0.61 16.33 -10.87
N TYR A 168 0.03 16.61 -9.74
CA TYR A 168 0.05 15.69 -8.60
C TYR A 168 -1.35 15.44 -8.04
N ASP A 169 -2.05 16.50 -7.66
CA ASP A 169 -3.40 16.49 -7.12
C ASP A 169 -4.09 17.84 -7.30
N THR A 170 -5.41 17.92 -7.11
CA THR A 170 -6.19 19.15 -7.25
C THR A 170 -7.24 19.28 -6.15
N SER A 171 -7.70 20.52 -5.91
CA SER A 171 -8.88 20.75 -5.06
C SER A 171 -10.06 19.88 -5.54
N PRO A 172 -10.86 19.35 -4.61
CA PRO A 172 -10.90 19.59 -3.17
C PRO A 172 -9.98 18.68 -2.33
N TRP A 173 -8.89 18.18 -2.89
CA TRP A 173 -7.83 17.45 -2.19
C TRP A 173 -8.30 16.16 -1.48
N ASN A 174 -9.27 15.49 -2.06
CA ASN A 174 -9.87 14.27 -1.50
C ASN A 174 -10.23 13.26 -2.60
N SER A 175 -11.08 12.28 -2.29
CA SER A 175 -11.53 11.26 -3.25
C SER A 175 -12.33 11.82 -4.43
N THR A 176 -12.87 13.03 -4.34
CA THR A 176 -13.66 13.68 -5.39
C THR A 176 -12.85 14.60 -6.30
N SER A 177 -11.54 14.74 -6.08
CA SER A 177 -10.65 15.52 -6.95
C SER A 177 -10.81 15.07 -8.40
N ALA A 178 -11.15 16.01 -9.30
CA ALA A 178 -11.52 15.70 -10.69
C ALA A 178 -10.32 15.20 -11.52
N ARG A 179 -9.10 15.57 -11.15
CA ARG A 179 -7.86 15.21 -11.84
C ARG A 179 -6.71 15.13 -10.84
N GLY A 180 -5.57 14.66 -11.32
CA GLY A 180 -4.34 14.50 -10.54
C GLY A 180 -3.89 13.06 -10.47
N PHE A 181 -2.58 12.86 -10.55
CA PHE A 181 -1.94 11.55 -10.49
C PHE A 181 -2.32 10.81 -9.19
N ARG A 182 -2.26 11.49 -8.04
CA ARG A 182 -2.57 10.87 -6.73
C ARG A 182 -3.97 10.25 -6.74
N ASN A 183 -5.00 11.01 -7.12
CA ASN A 183 -6.38 10.51 -7.07
C ASN A 183 -6.62 9.35 -8.05
N ARG A 184 -5.97 9.41 -9.24
CA ARG A 184 -6.04 8.33 -10.24
C ARG A 184 -5.34 7.07 -9.78
N ILE A 185 -4.16 7.18 -9.15
CA ILE A 185 -3.40 5.99 -8.71
C ILE A 185 -3.97 5.39 -7.42
N GLU A 186 -4.52 6.19 -6.52
CA GLU A 186 -5.28 5.69 -5.39
C GLU A 186 -6.55 4.95 -5.84
N GLY A 187 -7.14 5.38 -6.95
CA GLY A 187 -8.17 4.60 -7.65
C GLY A 187 -9.60 5.07 -7.40
N TRP A 188 -9.79 6.34 -7.09
CA TRP A 188 -11.10 6.95 -6.99
C TRP A 188 -11.62 7.31 -8.39
N GLY A 189 -12.83 6.84 -8.69
CA GLY A 189 -13.47 7.09 -9.98
C GLY A 189 -14.25 8.39 -10.00
N THR A 190 -13.69 9.44 -10.56
CA THR A 190 -14.42 10.70 -10.78
C THR A 190 -15.45 10.56 -11.91
N GLY A 191 -16.68 11.00 -11.67
CA GLY A 191 -17.77 10.96 -12.67
C GLY A 191 -18.27 9.57 -13.04
N ARG A 192 -18.03 8.54 -12.20
CA ARG A 192 -18.48 7.17 -12.39
C ARG A 192 -19.40 6.70 -11.25
N PRO A 193 -20.15 5.62 -11.46
CA PRO A 193 -20.98 5.04 -10.41
C PRO A 193 -20.19 4.76 -9.14
N PRO A 194 -20.77 4.91 -7.95
CA PRO A 194 -20.17 4.50 -6.70
C PRO A 194 -19.63 3.06 -6.79
N GLY A 195 -18.41 2.82 -6.29
CA GLY A 195 -17.80 1.48 -6.32
C GLY A 195 -17.03 1.11 -7.59
N SER A 196 -16.95 1.98 -8.61
CA SER A 196 -16.11 1.76 -9.79
C SER A 196 -14.61 2.01 -9.50
N TRP A 197 -14.08 1.26 -8.58
CA TRP A 197 -12.72 1.39 -8.07
C TRP A 197 -11.67 0.97 -9.09
N ARG A 198 -10.56 1.70 -9.12
CA ARG A 198 -9.49 1.50 -10.10
C ARG A 198 -8.17 1.26 -9.39
N THR A 199 -7.12 1.03 -10.13
CA THR A 199 -5.72 1.01 -9.69
C THR A 199 -5.56 0.45 -8.27
N HIS A 200 -4.96 1.15 -7.32
CA HIS A 200 -4.72 0.68 -5.95
C HIS A 200 -5.98 0.13 -5.26
N ASN A 201 -7.08 0.88 -5.21
CA ASN A 201 -8.30 0.43 -4.52
C ASN A 201 -8.89 -0.85 -5.14
N ARG A 202 -8.75 -1.02 -6.46
CA ARG A 202 -9.21 -2.24 -7.15
C ARG A 202 -8.35 -3.45 -6.79
N VAL A 203 -7.04 -3.26 -6.58
CA VAL A 203 -6.14 -4.35 -6.14
C VAL A 203 -6.51 -4.82 -4.75
N HIS A 204 -6.76 -3.92 -3.80
CA HIS A 204 -7.25 -4.27 -2.47
C HIS A 204 -8.52 -5.13 -2.54
N ARG A 205 -9.47 -4.75 -3.37
CA ARG A 205 -10.71 -5.51 -3.56
C ARG A 205 -10.50 -6.84 -4.28
N TRP A 206 -9.55 -6.90 -5.21
CA TRP A 206 -9.22 -8.14 -5.90
C TRP A 206 -8.61 -9.18 -4.96
N VAL A 207 -7.77 -8.77 -4.05
CA VAL A 207 -7.22 -9.66 -3.01
C VAL A 207 -8.30 -10.05 -2.00
N GLY A 208 -9.16 -9.12 -1.65
CA GLY A 208 -10.27 -9.38 -0.72
C GLY A 208 -9.82 -9.71 0.72
N GLY A 209 -10.69 -10.28 1.51
CA GLY A 209 -10.39 -10.64 2.88
C GLY A 209 -9.88 -9.45 3.70
N HIS A 210 -8.77 -9.61 4.41
CA HIS A 210 -8.18 -8.53 5.21
C HIS A 210 -7.73 -7.33 4.36
N MET A 211 -7.41 -7.52 3.08
CA MET A 211 -7.01 -6.40 2.22
C MET A 211 -8.10 -5.35 2.00
N VAL A 212 -9.33 -5.59 2.46
CA VAL A 212 -10.42 -4.59 2.40
C VAL A 212 -10.49 -3.84 3.73
N GLY A 213 -10.19 -2.53 3.72
CA GLY A 213 -10.31 -1.65 4.87
C GLY A 213 -9.03 -1.42 5.66
N GLY A 214 -9.16 -0.81 6.86
CA GLY A 214 -8.05 -0.33 7.68
C GLY A 214 -7.10 -1.42 8.18
N ALA A 215 -7.61 -2.65 8.35
CA ALA A 215 -6.83 -3.80 8.82
C ALA A 215 -6.03 -4.51 7.70
N SER A 216 -5.94 -3.91 6.51
CA SER A 216 -5.34 -4.52 5.32
C SER A 216 -3.86 -4.90 5.47
N VAL A 217 -3.13 -4.23 6.34
CA VAL A 217 -1.73 -4.55 6.69
C VAL A 217 -1.58 -5.96 7.28
N ASN A 218 -2.64 -6.57 7.83
CA ASN A 218 -2.61 -7.95 8.28
C ASN A 218 -2.24 -8.95 7.17
N ASP A 219 -2.51 -8.60 5.92
CA ASP A 219 -2.06 -9.39 4.79
C ASP A 219 -0.70 -8.86 4.28
N PRO A 220 0.37 -9.67 4.33
CA PRO A 220 1.69 -9.23 3.89
C PRO A 220 1.77 -8.76 2.44
N VAL A 221 0.81 -9.12 1.57
CA VAL A 221 0.74 -8.59 0.20
C VAL A 221 0.54 -7.07 0.16
N PHE A 222 -0.03 -6.49 1.21
CA PHE A 222 -0.13 -5.03 1.37
C PHE A 222 1.18 -4.32 1.02
N TRP A 223 2.28 -4.82 1.55
CA TRP A 223 3.59 -4.21 1.35
C TRP A 223 4.10 -4.32 -0.08
N LEU A 224 3.89 -5.46 -0.72
CA LEU A 224 4.28 -5.67 -2.11
C LEU A 224 3.45 -4.79 -3.06
N HIS A 225 2.17 -4.65 -2.75
CA HIS A 225 1.25 -3.78 -3.46
C HIS A 225 1.64 -2.31 -3.33
N HIS A 226 1.87 -1.82 -2.12
CA HIS A 226 2.27 -0.44 -1.88
C HIS A 226 3.68 -0.13 -2.37
N ALA A 227 4.60 -1.11 -2.38
CA ALA A 227 5.90 -0.95 -3.03
C ALA A 227 5.76 -0.72 -4.54
N PHE A 228 4.79 -1.37 -5.21
CA PHE A 228 4.51 -1.08 -6.61
C PHE A 228 3.86 0.29 -6.82
N VAL A 229 2.93 0.69 -5.96
CA VAL A 229 2.35 2.05 -5.98
C VAL A 229 3.45 3.12 -5.81
N ASP A 230 4.41 2.88 -4.93
CA ASP A 230 5.57 3.76 -4.71
C ASP A 230 6.51 3.80 -5.93
N LEU A 231 6.75 2.65 -6.61
CA LEU A 231 7.45 2.61 -7.89
C LEU A 231 6.72 3.45 -8.95
N LEU A 232 5.39 3.38 -9.00
CA LEU A 232 4.61 4.18 -9.95
C LEU A 232 4.70 5.69 -9.65
N TRP A 233 4.75 6.08 -8.37
CA TRP A 233 5.04 7.47 -8.02
C TRP A 233 6.45 7.89 -8.46
N THR A 234 7.44 7.06 -8.27
CA THR A 234 8.82 7.30 -8.76
C THR A 234 8.85 7.50 -10.28
N ARG A 235 8.15 6.63 -11.04
CA ARG A 235 8.04 6.76 -12.50
C ARG A 235 7.31 8.04 -12.91
N TRP A 236 6.28 8.43 -12.19
CA TRP A 236 5.57 9.68 -12.41
C TRP A 236 6.48 10.91 -12.20
N GLN A 237 7.26 10.92 -11.11
CA GLN A 237 8.23 11.98 -10.83
C GLN A 237 9.31 12.09 -11.92
N GLN A 238 9.77 10.95 -12.43
CA GLN A 238 10.76 10.91 -13.55
C GLN A 238 10.16 11.45 -14.86
N ARG A 239 8.90 11.13 -15.12
CA ARG A 239 8.18 11.57 -16.33
C ARG A 239 7.85 13.06 -16.29
N HIS A 240 7.50 13.59 -15.13
CA HIS A 240 7.06 14.97 -14.93
C HIS A 240 8.07 15.73 -14.05
N ARG A 241 9.30 15.87 -14.56
CA ARG A 241 10.37 16.60 -13.87
C ARG A 241 9.94 18.03 -13.57
N GLY A 242 9.95 18.44 -12.31
CA GLY A 242 9.45 19.75 -11.89
C GLY A 242 8.05 19.73 -11.27
N ALA A 243 7.21 18.73 -11.57
CA ALA A 243 5.99 18.53 -10.80
C ALA A 243 6.33 18.16 -9.35
N ARG A 244 5.57 18.70 -8.41
CA ARG A 244 5.79 18.53 -6.97
C ARG A 244 4.49 18.13 -6.29
N TYR A 245 4.63 17.64 -5.08
CA TYR A 245 3.50 17.42 -4.18
C TYR A 245 2.64 18.69 -4.04
N LEU A 246 1.33 18.52 -4.04
CA LEU A 246 0.35 19.57 -3.83
C LEU A 246 -0.64 19.14 -2.73
N PRO A 247 -1.17 20.08 -1.90
CA PRO A 247 -0.94 21.52 -1.95
C PRO A 247 0.47 21.90 -1.49
N ALA A 248 1.07 22.90 -2.15
CA ALA A 248 2.43 23.34 -1.83
C ALA A 248 2.54 24.07 -0.48
N LYS A 249 1.45 24.74 -0.07
CA LYS A 249 1.33 25.51 1.17
C LYS A 249 0.03 25.13 1.88
N PRO A 250 -0.08 25.38 3.20
CA PRO A 250 -1.34 25.25 3.92
C PRO A 250 -2.46 26.00 3.22
N LEU A 251 -3.65 25.40 3.22
CA LEU A 251 -4.79 25.98 2.50
C LEU A 251 -5.26 27.28 3.14
N ALA A 252 -5.85 28.17 2.35
CA ALA A 252 -6.33 29.49 2.78
C ALA A 252 -7.39 29.36 3.91
N ARG A 253 -7.56 30.44 4.67
CA ARG A 253 -8.43 30.46 5.86
C ARG A 253 -9.89 30.07 5.57
N GLY A 254 -10.40 30.36 4.37
CA GLY A 254 -11.76 30.03 3.94
C GLY A 254 -11.92 28.70 3.21
N ASP A 255 -10.84 27.93 3.00
CA ASP A 255 -10.92 26.65 2.30
C ASP A 255 -11.52 25.58 3.23
N ALA A 256 -12.57 24.89 2.77
CA ALA A 256 -13.26 23.85 3.52
C ALA A 256 -12.36 22.63 3.87
N GLN A 257 -11.24 22.47 3.19
CA GLN A 257 -10.27 21.39 3.46
C GLN A 257 -9.10 21.84 4.34
N ARG A 258 -9.09 23.09 4.80
CA ARG A 258 -8.04 23.58 5.72
C ARG A 258 -8.02 22.74 6.99
N GLY A 259 -6.82 22.32 7.41
CA GLY A 259 -6.63 21.41 8.55
C GLY A 259 -7.03 19.94 8.30
N ARG A 260 -7.60 19.66 7.09
CA ARG A 260 -8.01 18.30 6.71
C ARG A 260 -7.02 17.59 5.80
N VAL A 261 -6.08 18.32 5.23
CA VAL A 261 -5.01 17.79 4.37
C VAL A 261 -3.65 18.33 4.81
N VAL A 262 -2.61 17.51 4.63
CA VAL A 262 -1.23 17.89 4.92
C VAL A 262 -0.64 18.59 3.71
N ALA A 263 -0.12 19.81 3.87
CA ALA A 263 0.60 20.50 2.82
C ALA A 263 2.07 20.01 2.74
N ARG A 264 2.76 20.39 1.65
CA ARG A 264 4.08 19.88 1.28
C ARG A 264 5.15 19.98 2.38
N GLN A 265 5.08 21.04 3.21
CA GLN A 265 6.05 21.33 4.28
C GLN A 265 5.47 21.09 5.68
N GLU A 266 4.23 20.64 5.80
CA GLU A 266 3.65 20.28 7.08
C GLU A 266 4.05 18.87 7.50
N LYS A 267 4.05 18.61 8.81
CA LYS A 267 4.41 17.30 9.35
C LYS A 267 3.36 16.25 9.03
N LEU A 268 3.82 15.09 8.67
CA LEU A 268 3.00 13.94 8.27
C LEU A 268 2.83 12.98 9.47
N PRO A 269 1.65 12.93 10.09
CA PRO A 269 1.46 12.04 11.24
C PRO A 269 1.52 10.55 10.85
N PRO A 270 2.02 9.68 11.77
CA PRO A 270 2.51 9.97 13.12
C PRO A 270 3.97 10.48 13.18
N TRP A 271 4.60 10.72 12.06
CA TRP A 271 6.03 11.03 11.99
C TRP A 271 6.32 12.54 12.04
N ASN A 272 7.57 12.85 12.36
CA ASN A 272 8.09 14.22 12.28
C ASN A 272 8.83 14.46 10.94
N VAL A 273 8.23 14.01 9.82
CA VAL A 273 8.73 14.22 8.46
C VAL A 273 7.68 14.94 7.63
N THR A 274 8.09 15.58 6.56
CA THR A 274 7.20 16.28 5.63
C THR A 274 7.04 15.51 4.32
N PRO A 275 5.96 15.71 3.55
CA PRO A 275 5.87 15.19 2.19
C PRO A 275 7.06 15.59 1.31
N GLN A 276 7.60 16.79 1.49
CA GLN A 276 8.78 17.27 0.75
C GLN A 276 10.02 16.42 0.98
N GLU A 277 10.29 16.04 2.23
CA GLU A 277 11.44 15.20 2.58
C GLU A 277 11.32 13.77 2.01
N LEU A 278 10.10 13.37 1.67
CA LEU A 278 9.80 12.05 1.10
C LEU A 278 9.69 12.04 -0.44
N GLU A 279 9.79 13.20 -1.09
CA GLU A 279 9.78 13.25 -2.57
C GLU A 279 11.02 12.58 -3.18
N ASP A 280 12.19 12.70 -2.55
CA ASP A 280 13.43 12.06 -3.02
C ASP A 280 13.78 10.84 -2.15
N HIS A 281 13.76 9.67 -2.76
CA HIS A 281 14.17 8.41 -2.12
C HIS A 281 15.52 7.89 -2.64
N GLY A 282 16.11 8.51 -3.64
CA GLY A 282 17.25 7.97 -4.40
C GLY A 282 18.51 7.72 -3.57
N ARG A 283 18.62 8.37 -2.40
CA ARG A 283 19.70 8.13 -1.45
C ARG A 283 19.45 6.98 -0.49
N ILE A 284 18.24 6.40 -0.48
CA ILE A 284 17.83 5.34 0.43
C ILE A 284 17.69 4.02 -0.33
N TYR A 285 16.88 4.00 -1.38
CA TYR A 285 16.63 2.82 -2.20
C TYR A 285 16.42 3.18 -3.66
N ARG A 286 16.47 2.14 -4.50
CA ARG A 286 16.10 2.18 -5.92
C ARG A 286 15.25 0.96 -6.27
N TYR A 287 14.60 1.02 -7.39
CA TYR A 287 13.88 -0.10 -7.99
C TYR A 287 14.73 -0.76 -9.10
N ALA A 288 14.69 -2.11 -9.15
CA ALA A 288 15.29 -2.89 -10.26
C ALA A 288 14.30 -2.95 -11.43
#